data_076d0d735876643f958455a621283598
#
_entry.id   076d0d735876643f958455a621283598
#
_cell.length_a   1.000
_cell.length_b   1.000
_cell.length_c   1.000
_cell.angle_alpha   90.00
_cell.angle_beta   90.00
_cell.angle_gamma   90.00
#
_symmetry.space_group_name_H-M   'P 1'
#
loop_
_entity.id
_entity.type
_entity.pdbx_description
1 polymer ?
#
loop_
_entity_poly.entity_id
_entity_poly.type
_entity_poly.pdbx_seq_one_letter_code
_entity_poly.pdbx_strand_id
1 'polypeptide(L)'
;MRSYRKELWFNTTQRRELINITSDVKNCLRESGIKEGLCLVNAMHITASVFINDDESGLHNDFEKWLEKLAPEKPYSQYQHNGFEDNADAHLKRTVMGREVIVAITDGKLDFGHWEQIFYGEFDGMRKKRILVKIIGE
;
A
#
# COMPACT_ATOMS: atom_id res chain seq x y z
N MET A 1 13.17 18.57 -15.88
CA MET A 1 12.45 17.56 -15.06
C MET A 1 13.07 16.19 -15.26
N ARG A 2 13.22 15.45 -14.19
CA ARG A 2 13.74 14.08 -14.19
C ARG A 2 12.64 13.13 -13.75
N SER A 3 12.77 11.87 -14.12
CA SER A 3 11.84 10.83 -13.66
C SER A 3 12.59 9.56 -13.31
N TYR A 4 12.03 8.83 -12.35
CA TYR A 4 12.57 7.58 -11.84
C TYR A 4 11.40 6.61 -11.67
N ARG A 5 11.62 5.34 -11.99
CA ARG A 5 10.60 4.31 -11.85
C ARG A 5 11.22 3.05 -11.29
N LYS A 6 10.57 2.46 -10.29
CA LYS A 6 10.99 1.16 -9.76
C LYS A 6 9.77 0.35 -9.33
N GLU A 7 9.86 -0.97 -9.50
CA GLU A 7 8.87 -1.90 -8.98
C GLU A 7 9.43 -2.58 -7.73
N LEU A 8 8.61 -2.63 -6.69
CA LEU A 8 8.90 -3.40 -5.48
C LEU A 8 7.95 -4.60 -5.46
N TRP A 9 8.51 -5.78 -5.23
CA TRP A 9 7.74 -7.02 -5.25
C TRP A 9 7.56 -7.59 -3.85
N PHE A 10 6.34 -8.03 -3.56
CA PHE A 10 5.97 -8.61 -2.27
C PHE A 10 5.25 -9.93 -2.47
N ASN A 11 5.51 -10.88 -1.58
CA ASN A 11 4.83 -12.17 -1.53
C ASN A 11 4.64 -12.49 -0.05
N THR A 12 3.46 -12.17 0.47
CA THR A 12 3.18 -12.30 1.91
C THR A 12 2.98 -13.75 2.30
N THR A 13 3.23 -14.06 3.57
CA THR A 13 3.03 -15.39 4.13
C THR A 13 1.60 -15.59 4.62
N GLN A 14 0.85 -14.52 4.77
CA GLN A 14 -0.53 -14.53 5.25
C GLN A 14 -1.45 -13.90 4.22
N ARG A 15 -2.75 -14.23 4.30
CA ARG A 15 -3.76 -13.64 3.42
C ARG A 15 -3.86 -12.13 3.60
N ARG A 16 -3.80 -11.66 4.84
CA ARG A 16 -3.83 -10.22 5.14
C ARG A 16 -2.61 -9.84 5.95
N GLU A 17 -1.94 -8.81 5.53
CA GLU A 17 -0.74 -8.27 6.18
C GLU A 17 -0.63 -6.77 5.91
N LEU A 18 -0.13 -6.03 6.89
CA LEU A 18 0.28 -4.63 6.72
C LEU A 18 1.80 -4.57 6.84
N ILE A 19 2.46 -4.07 5.81
CA ILE A 19 3.92 -3.99 5.76
C ILE A 19 4.36 -2.53 5.65
N ASN A 20 5.17 -2.06 6.59
CA ASN A 20 5.77 -0.73 6.51
C ASN A 20 6.85 -0.73 5.41
N ILE A 21 6.62 0.03 4.35
CA ILE A 21 7.52 0.12 3.21
C ILE A 21 8.24 1.47 3.12
N THR A 22 8.19 2.26 4.18
CA THR A 22 8.80 3.60 4.19
C THR A 22 10.27 3.56 3.83
N SER A 23 11.03 2.61 4.39
CA SER A 23 12.46 2.47 4.09
C SER A 23 12.72 2.12 2.63
N ASP A 24 11.90 1.26 2.05
CA ASP A 24 12.01 0.90 0.62
C ASP A 24 11.79 2.12 -0.27
N VAL A 25 10.80 2.95 0.06
CA VAL A 25 10.51 4.17 -0.68
C VAL A 25 11.62 5.21 -0.51
N LYS A 26 12.15 5.36 0.70
CA LYS A 26 13.30 6.22 0.96
C LYS A 26 14.52 5.79 0.13
N ASN A 27 14.73 4.50 -0.01
CA ASN A 27 15.83 3.98 -0.86
C ASN A 27 15.61 4.33 -2.33
N CYS A 28 14.37 4.24 -2.83
CA CYS A 28 14.03 4.66 -4.18
C CYS A 28 14.33 6.15 -4.38
N LEU A 29 13.95 6.98 -3.43
CA LEU A 29 14.23 8.42 -3.49
C LEU A 29 15.74 8.69 -3.56
N ARG A 30 16.52 8.00 -2.74
CA ARG A 30 17.97 8.13 -2.74
C ARG A 30 18.56 7.73 -4.10
N GLU A 31 18.12 6.61 -4.65
CA GLU A 31 18.53 6.15 -5.98
C GLU A 31 18.19 7.16 -7.08
N SER A 32 17.05 7.82 -6.97
CA SER A 32 16.58 8.79 -7.96
C SER A 32 17.45 10.05 -8.02
N GLY A 33 18.06 10.43 -6.92
CA GLY A 33 18.81 11.68 -6.79
C GLY A 33 17.96 12.95 -6.86
N ILE A 34 16.64 12.81 -6.88
CA ILE A 34 15.71 13.95 -6.96
C ILE A 34 15.60 14.60 -5.59
N LYS A 35 15.67 15.94 -5.56
CA LYS A 35 15.66 16.74 -4.34
C LYS A 35 14.36 17.48 -4.12
N GLU A 36 13.66 17.83 -5.19
CA GLU A 36 12.38 18.55 -5.15
C GLU A 36 11.42 17.90 -6.14
N GLY A 37 10.24 17.51 -5.68
CA GLY A 37 9.26 16.90 -6.58
C GLY A 37 8.18 16.14 -5.84
N LEU A 38 7.68 15.09 -6.50
CA LEU A 38 6.61 14.25 -5.99
C LEU A 38 7.00 12.77 -6.14
N CYS A 39 6.63 12.00 -5.13
CA CYS A 39 6.81 10.55 -5.10
C CYS A 39 5.43 9.88 -5.09
N LEU A 40 5.11 9.15 -6.13
CA LEU A 40 3.92 8.31 -6.21
C LEU A 40 4.29 6.89 -5.76
N VAL A 41 3.51 6.32 -4.86
CA VAL A 41 3.64 4.92 -4.44
C VAL A 41 2.30 4.24 -4.67
N ASN A 42 2.26 3.24 -5.53
CA ASN A 42 1.04 2.75 -6.14
C ASN A 42 0.95 1.22 -6.12
N ALA A 43 -0.12 0.69 -5.52
CA ALA A 43 -0.39 -0.75 -5.56
C ALA A 43 -0.89 -1.13 -6.95
N MET A 44 -0.23 -2.10 -7.58
CA MET A 44 -0.51 -2.52 -8.95
C MET A 44 -1.35 -3.79 -9.00
N HIS A 45 -2.12 -4.05 -7.95
CA HIS A 45 -3.02 -5.20 -7.88
C HIS A 45 -4.33 -4.80 -7.22
N ILE A 46 -5.43 -5.29 -7.76
CA ILE A 46 -6.80 -4.89 -7.35
C ILE A 46 -7.21 -5.38 -5.96
N THR A 47 -6.39 -6.19 -5.29
CA THR A 47 -6.64 -6.67 -3.93
C THR A 47 -5.56 -6.23 -2.94
N ALA A 48 -4.73 -5.27 -3.33
CA ALA A 48 -3.70 -4.68 -2.48
C ALA A 48 -3.82 -3.16 -2.48
N SER A 49 -3.23 -2.53 -1.47
CA SER A 49 -3.40 -1.11 -1.19
C SER A 49 -2.06 -0.49 -0.80
N VAL A 50 -1.94 0.83 -0.99
CA VAL A 50 -0.91 1.66 -0.35
C VAL A 50 -1.61 2.78 0.40
N PHE A 51 -1.26 2.97 1.67
CA PHE A 51 -1.83 4.02 2.48
C PHE A 51 -0.78 4.56 3.46
N ILE A 52 -1.07 5.70 4.07
CA ILE A 52 -0.18 6.35 5.03
C ILE A 52 -0.90 6.48 6.36
N ASN A 53 -0.27 6.02 7.43
CA ASN A 53 -0.71 6.25 8.80
C ASN A 53 0.42 5.89 9.76
N ASP A 54 0.11 5.88 11.06
CA ASP A 54 1.07 5.57 12.12
C ASP A 54 1.40 4.07 12.14
N ASP A 55 2.63 3.74 12.48
CA ASP A 55 3.09 2.37 12.66
C ASP A 55 2.97 1.99 14.16
N GLU A 56 1.79 1.54 14.56
CA GLU A 56 1.50 1.18 15.95
C GLU A 56 0.63 -0.08 15.94
N SER A 57 1.02 -1.08 16.74
CA SER A 57 0.42 -2.41 16.69
C SER A 57 -1.08 -2.42 17.05
N GLY A 58 -1.48 -1.61 18.01
CA GLY A 58 -2.89 -1.49 18.39
C GLY A 58 -3.74 -0.92 17.25
N LEU A 59 -3.21 0.10 16.57
CA LEU A 59 -3.88 0.68 15.41
C LEU A 59 -3.98 -0.33 14.27
N HIS A 60 -2.95 -1.14 14.04
CA HIS A 60 -3.00 -2.20 13.01
C HIS A 60 -4.10 -3.20 13.32
N ASN A 61 -4.24 -3.60 14.58
CA ASN A 61 -5.33 -4.49 15.00
C ASN A 61 -6.70 -3.83 14.79
N ASP A 62 -6.79 -2.53 15.06
CA ASP A 62 -8.02 -1.77 14.83
C ASP A 62 -8.38 -1.71 13.36
N PHE A 63 -7.41 -1.52 12.45
CA PHE A 63 -7.63 -1.59 11.01
C PHE A 63 -8.18 -2.95 10.59
N GLU A 64 -7.59 -4.04 11.10
CA GLU A 64 -8.04 -5.39 10.78
C GLU A 64 -9.50 -5.60 11.19
N LYS A 65 -9.87 -5.21 12.39
CA LYS A 65 -11.24 -5.34 12.89
C LYS A 65 -12.21 -4.46 12.13
N TRP A 66 -11.81 -3.22 11.85
CA TRP A 66 -12.64 -2.27 11.12
C TRP A 66 -12.91 -2.74 9.71
N LEU A 67 -11.89 -3.23 9.01
CA LEU A 67 -12.04 -3.75 7.65
C LEU A 67 -12.90 -5.00 7.62
N GLU A 68 -12.77 -5.88 8.61
CA GLU A 68 -13.63 -7.07 8.70
C GLU A 68 -15.09 -6.72 8.98
N LYS A 69 -15.37 -5.61 9.67
CA LYS A 69 -16.73 -5.11 9.84
C LYS A 69 -17.30 -4.56 8.53
N LEU A 70 -16.48 -3.81 7.78
CA LEU A 70 -16.92 -3.19 6.53
C LEU A 70 -17.09 -4.21 5.41
N ALA A 71 -16.18 -5.16 5.32
CA ALA A 71 -16.14 -6.16 4.25
C ALA A 71 -15.66 -7.49 4.82
N PRO A 72 -16.54 -8.22 5.55
CA PRO A 72 -16.14 -9.49 6.15
C PRO A 72 -15.76 -10.52 5.08
N GLU A 73 -14.69 -11.26 5.36
CA GLU A 73 -14.25 -12.32 4.45
C GLU A 73 -15.32 -13.43 4.33
N LYS A 74 -15.88 -13.83 5.46
CA LYS A 74 -16.84 -14.95 5.51
C LYS A 74 -18.23 -14.50 5.93
N PRO A 75 -19.29 -15.18 5.46
CA PRO A 75 -19.26 -16.29 4.51
C PRO A 75 -18.97 -15.81 3.09
N TYR A 76 -18.22 -16.59 2.34
CA TYR A 76 -17.85 -16.24 0.95
C TYR A 76 -19.08 -16.02 0.07
N SER A 77 -20.15 -16.78 0.31
CA SER A 77 -21.37 -16.74 -0.47
C SER A 77 -22.17 -15.45 -0.34
N GLN A 78 -21.82 -14.57 0.59
CA GLN A 78 -22.51 -13.28 0.72
C GLN A 78 -22.20 -12.33 -0.44
N TYR A 79 -21.16 -12.62 -1.23
CA TYR A 79 -20.72 -11.76 -2.33
C TYR A 79 -20.97 -12.42 -3.68
N GLN A 80 -21.54 -11.65 -4.62
CA GLN A 80 -21.77 -12.15 -5.98
C GLN A 80 -20.46 -12.45 -6.72
N HIS A 81 -19.39 -11.68 -6.44
CA HIS A 81 -18.06 -11.90 -7.03
C HIS A 81 -17.52 -13.30 -6.71
N ASN A 82 -17.92 -13.88 -5.59
CA ASN A 82 -17.38 -15.15 -5.09
C ASN A 82 -18.04 -16.39 -5.70
N GLY A 83 -18.59 -16.31 -6.92
CA GLY A 83 -19.07 -17.48 -7.62
C GLY A 83 -17.97 -18.52 -7.85
N PHE A 84 -16.81 -18.08 -8.34
CA PHE A 84 -15.62 -18.91 -8.53
C PHE A 84 -14.42 -18.43 -7.75
N GLU A 85 -14.53 -17.26 -7.11
CA GLU A 85 -13.46 -16.61 -6.37
C GLU A 85 -13.76 -16.65 -4.87
N ASP A 86 -12.80 -16.20 -4.07
CA ASP A 86 -12.94 -16.12 -2.61
C ASP A 86 -12.45 -14.78 -2.05
N ASN A 87 -12.36 -13.75 -2.89
CA ASN A 87 -11.63 -12.52 -2.58
C ASN A 87 -12.42 -11.22 -2.78
N ALA A 88 -13.75 -11.29 -2.80
CA ALA A 88 -14.58 -10.08 -2.93
C ALA A 88 -14.26 -9.08 -1.81
N ASP A 89 -14.08 -9.56 -0.58
CA ASP A 89 -13.74 -8.73 0.55
C ASP A 89 -12.42 -7.98 0.34
N ALA A 90 -11.44 -8.64 -0.29
CA ALA A 90 -10.14 -8.05 -0.56
C ALA A 90 -10.24 -6.88 -1.55
N HIS A 91 -11.08 -7.00 -2.57
CA HIS A 91 -11.36 -5.91 -3.51
C HIS A 91 -11.98 -4.71 -2.79
N LEU A 92 -12.91 -4.97 -1.89
CA LEU A 92 -13.59 -3.92 -1.14
C LEU A 92 -12.65 -3.24 -0.15
N LYS A 93 -11.86 -4.02 0.57
CA LYS A 93 -10.85 -3.51 1.51
C LYS A 93 -9.85 -2.61 0.78
N ARG A 94 -9.35 -3.06 -0.37
CA ARG A 94 -8.43 -2.26 -1.19
C ARG A 94 -9.08 -0.95 -1.63
N THR A 95 -10.32 -0.97 -2.04
CA THR A 95 -11.04 0.23 -2.48
C THR A 95 -11.17 1.25 -1.35
N VAL A 96 -11.44 0.79 -0.13
CA VAL A 96 -11.56 1.65 1.04
C VAL A 96 -10.20 2.22 1.46
N MET A 97 -9.16 1.39 1.47
CA MET A 97 -7.82 1.80 1.94
C MET A 97 -7.05 2.61 0.90
N GLY A 98 -7.39 2.46 -0.36
CA GLY A 98 -6.80 3.25 -1.44
C GLY A 98 -5.77 2.51 -2.28
N ARG A 99 -5.59 3.03 -3.49
CA ARG A 99 -4.68 2.47 -4.51
C ARG A 99 -3.27 3.03 -4.36
N GLU A 100 -3.13 4.33 -4.10
CA GLU A 100 -1.85 5.03 -4.12
C GLU A 100 -1.80 6.16 -3.12
N VAL A 101 -0.57 6.58 -2.84
CA VAL A 101 -0.29 7.81 -2.10
C VAL A 101 0.70 8.66 -2.88
N ILE A 102 0.65 9.97 -2.68
CA ILE A 102 1.62 10.91 -3.21
C ILE A 102 2.24 11.64 -2.04
N VAL A 103 3.57 11.66 -2.00
CA VAL A 103 4.35 12.33 -0.96
C VAL A 103 5.22 13.39 -1.61
N ALA A 104 5.20 14.60 -1.06
CA ALA A 104 6.10 15.65 -1.52
C ALA A 104 7.56 15.27 -1.19
N ILE A 105 8.46 15.72 -2.07
CA ILE A 105 9.92 15.61 -1.85
C ILE A 105 10.44 17.02 -1.63
N THR A 106 11.08 17.25 -0.49
CA THR A 106 11.65 18.55 -0.11
C THR A 106 13.06 18.32 0.40
N ASP A 107 14.03 19.03 -0.15
CA ASP A 107 15.45 18.91 0.25
C ASP A 107 15.96 17.46 0.25
N GLY A 108 15.51 16.67 -0.73
CA GLY A 108 15.95 15.28 -0.88
C GLY A 108 15.33 14.31 0.10
N LYS A 109 14.26 14.70 0.78
CA LYS A 109 13.58 13.86 1.77
C LYS A 109 12.10 13.78 1.48
N LEU A 110 11.48 12.67 1.87
CA LEU A 110 10.02 12.55 1.89
C LEU A 110 9.50 13.52 2.96
N ASP A 111 8.60 14.40 2.55
CA ASP A 111 8.07 15.47 3.42
C ASP A 111 6.84 14.95 4.15
N PHE A 112 7.06 14.38 5.31
CA PHE A 112 6.07 13.70 6.12
C PHE A 112 5.64 14.51 7.34
N GLY A 113 4.41 14.31 7.77
CA GLY A 113 4.02 14.58 9.14
C GLY A 113 4.75 13.64 10.09
N HIS A 114 4.83 14.02 11.37
CA HIS A 114 5.70 13.37 12.34
C HIS A 114 5.51 11.85 12.45
N TRP A 115 4.28 11.36 12.36
CA TRP A 115 3.96 9.94 12.56
C TRP A 115 3.59 9.20 11.25
N GLU A 116 3.72 9.87 10.12
CA GLU A 116 3.34 9.26 8.85
C GLU A 116 4.35 8.21 8.39
N GLN A 117 3.84 7.02 8.09
CA GLN A 117 4.60 5.92 7.49
C GLN A 117 3.81 5.37 6.32
N ILE A 118 4.51 4.90 5.31
CA ILE A 118 3.89 4.30 4.11
C ILE A 118 3.72 2.80 4.34
N PHE A 119 2.51 2.31 4.11
CA PHE A 119 2.18 0.90 4.25
C PHE A 119 1.74 0.28 2.94
N TYR A 120 2.18 -0.96 2.74
CA TYR A 120 1.59 -1.87 1.78
C TYR A 120 0.53 -2.70 2.53
N GLY A 121 -0.73 -2.62 2.08
CA GLY A 121 -1.82 -3.42 2.63
C GLY A 121 -2.13 -4.60 1.71
N GLU A 122 -1.95 -5.81 2.21
CA GLU A 122 -2.26 -7.03 1.48
C GLU A 122 -3.55 -7.61 1.99
N PHE A 123 -4.50 -7.86 1.09
CA PHE A 123 -5.82 -8.40 1.47
C PHE A 123 -6.15 -9.74 0.81
N ASP A 124 -5.31 -10.20 -0.13
CA ASP A 124 -5.46 -11.50 -0.80
C ASP A 124 -4.06 -12.06 -1.09
N GLY A 125 -3.34 -12.35 -0.02
CA GLY A 125 -1.92 -12.64 -0.04
C GLY A 125 -1.53 -14.04 -0.49
N MET A 126 -0.27 -14.39 -0.17
CA MET A 126 0.35 -15.66 -0.55
C MET A 126 0.48 -15.78 -2.08
N ARG A 127 0.65 -14.64 -2.75
CA ARG A 127 0.94 -14.54 -4.18
C ARG A 127 1.76 -13.29 -4.44
N LYS A 128 2.53 -13.33 -5.51
CA LYS A 128 3.44 -12.25 -5.88
C LYS A 128 2.68 -11.05 -6.43
N LYS A 129 2.91 -9.88 -5.84
CA LYS A 129 2.31 -8.62 -6.28
C LYS A 129 3.36 -7.53 -6.29
N ARG A 130 3.13 -6.47 -7.06
CA ARG A 130 4.10 -5.37 -7.18
C ARG A 130 3.50 -4.04 -6.76
N ILE A 131 4.40 -3.18 -6.30
CA ILE A 131 4.14 -1.76 -6.06
C ILE A 131 5.00 -0.97 -7.04
N LEU A 132 4.41 0.03 -7.66
CA LEU A 132 5.14 0.97 -8.51
C LEU A 132 5.53 2.18 -7.68
N VAL A 133 6.82 2.53 -7.72
CA VAL A 133 7.31 3.80 -7.20
C VAL A 133 7.69 4.66 -8.39
N LYS A 134 7.07 5.83 -8.51
CA LYS A 134 7.36 6.79 -9.57
C LYS A 134 7.71 8.13 -8.93
N ILE A 135 8.87 8.66 -9.28
CA ILE A 135 9.37 9.92 -8.72
C ILE A 135 9.63 10.88 -9.87
N ILE A 136 9.09 12.09 -9.78
CA ILE A 136 9.33 13.14 -10.76
C ILE A 136 9.77 14.43 -10.03
N GLY A 137 10.67 15.17 -10.65
CA GLY A 137 11.14 16.45 -10.10
C GLY A 137 12.53 16.82 -10.58
N GLU A 138 13.22 17.58 -9.77
CA GLU A 138 14.59 18.06 -10.05
C GLU A 138 15.62 17.55 -9.05
#